data_562a362c9e4bb3a84ece8cec69a38bc6
#
_entry.id   562a362c9e4bb3a84ece8cec69a38bc6
#
_cell.length_a   1.000
_cell.length_b   1.000
_cell.length_c   1.000
_cell.angle_alpha   90.00
_cell.angle_beta   90.00
_cell.angle_gamma   90.00
#
_symmetry.space_group_name_H-M   'P 1'
#
loop_
_entity.id
_entity.type
_entity.pdbx_description
1 polymer ?
#
loop_
_entity_poly.entity_id
_entity_poly.type
_entity_poly.pdbx_seq_one_letter_code
_entity_poly.pdbx_strand_id
1 'polypeptide(L)'
;MIKRMAIAAALVMGVVSVSGCKSAGEWKADPNADFFPLKTDMVWTYRVNSKSQRANYAVTDRVIGMQYVPALKLTGLVVEEFYNLDRAGLRPIIYLDQGGFLTRLSGLDYVEHRIQGPAWGRSEEQNFLPEHLTPDREWKNTLFPYGKLPGSFDVTQSHKSYMEPADVTVPAGHFRNCIRIETRAHYEGGAYAQQKQNLNLTYEDWYAPNVGLVRTVAYQGGPNGPEMERVELTRFEAVSDKAAPVTPPATVPPQTNS
;
A
#
# COMPACT_ATOMS: atom_id res chain seq x y z
N MET A 1 -68.79 -33.77 -44.24
CA MET A 1 -67.78 -34.79 -43.83
C MET A 1 -66.48 -34.03 -43.55
N ILE A 2 -66.20 -33.81 -42.33
CA ILE A 2 -64.93 -33.10 -41.91
C ILE A 2 -64.16 -34.04 -41.04
N LYS A 3 -63.03 -34.54 -41.57
CA LYS A 3 -62.12 -35.44 -40.88
C LYS A 3 -61.28 -34.59 -39.84
N ARG A 4 -61.42 -34.96 -38.60
CA ARG A 4 -60.55 -34.39 -37.51
C ARG A 4 -59.19 -35.15 -37.54
N MET A 5 -58.13 -34.43 -37.80
CA MET A 5 -56.74 -34.88 -37.58
C MET A 5 -56.36 -34.59 -36.14
N ALA A 6 -56.04 -35.63 -35.39
CA ALA A 6 -55.44 -35.48 -34.04
C ALA A 6 -53.94 -35.29 -34.19
N ILE A 7 -53.41 -34.20 -33.67
CA ILE A 7 -51.98 -33.95 -33.57
C ILE A 7 -51.55 -34.36 -32.16
N ALA A 8 -50.74 -35.42 -32.10
CA ALA A 8 -50.07 -35.84 -30.86
C ALA A 8 -48.88 -34.92 -30.63
N ALA A 9 -48.95 -34.12 -29.58
CA ALA A 9 -47.81 -33.32 -29.11
C ALA A 9 -46.91 -34.21 -28.22
N ALA A 10 -45.72 -34.53 -28.70
CA ALA A 10 -44.70 -35.20 -27.89
C ALA A 10 -44.02 -34.14 -26.97
N LEU A 11 -44.23 -34.31 -25.68
CA LEU A 11 -43.61 -33.50 -24.64
C LEU A 11 -42.17 -33.98 -24.43
N VAL A 12 -41.19 -33.27 -25.02
CA VAL A 12 -39.77 -33.53 -24.75
C VAL A 12 -39.44 -32.84 -23.43
N MET A 13 -39.34 -33.60 -22.33
CA MET A 13 -38.77 -33.13 -21.08
C MET A 13 -37.27 -32.97 -21.26
N GLY A 14 -36.83 -31.74 -21.54
CA GLY A 14 -35.43 -31.35 -21.45
C GLY A 14 -34.98 -31.37 -19.99
N VAL A 15 -34.14 -32.33 -19.64
CA VAL A 15 -33.41 -32.32 -18.38
C VAL A 15 -32.41 -31.16 -18.43
N VAL A 16 -32.76 -30.06 -17.85
CA VAL A 16 -31.81 -28.95 -17.59
C VAL A 16 -30.86 -29.46 -16.52
N SER A 17 -29.70 -29.92 -16.93
CA SER A 17 -28.56 -30.15 -16.02
C SER A 17 -28.16 -28.81 -15.47
N VAL A 18 -28.58 -28.49 -14.25
CA VAL A 18 -28.06 -27.41 -13.47
C VAL A 18 -26.63 -27.81 -13.16
N SER A 19 -25.69 -27.35 -13.99
CA SER A 19 -24.27 -27.37 -13.66
C SER A 19 -24.12 -26.58 -12.39
N GLY A 20 -23.96 -27.28 -11.26
CA GLY A 20 -23.73 -26.70 -9.98
C GLY A 20 -22.55 -25.74 -10.12
N CYS A 21 -22.78 -24.45 -9.86
CA CYS A 21 -21.72 -23.54 -9.51
C CYS A 21 -20.93 -24.21 -8.40
N LYS A 22 -19.71 -24.68 -8.70
CA LYS A 22 -18.76 -25.00 -7.64
C LYS A 22 -18.70 -23.74 -6.80
N SER A 23 -19.19 -23.81 -5.57
CA SER A 23 -18.95 -22.76 -4.58
C SER A 23 -17.46 -22.48 -4.63
N ALA A 24 -17.09 -21.25 -4.96
CA ALA A 24 -15.72 -20.79 -4.82
C ALA A 24 -15.31 -21.22 -3.42
N GLY A 25 -14.30 -22.07 -3.32
CA GLY A 25 -13.89 -22.62 -2.03
C GLY A 25 -13.72 -21.46 -1.07
N GLU A 26 -14.28 -21.58 0.12
CA GLU A 26 -14.22 -20.56 1.16
C GLU A 26 -12.73 -20.22 1.37
N TRP A 27 -12.30 -19.06 0.85
CA TRP A 27 -10.93 -18.61 0.99
C TRP A 27 -10.71 -18.31 2.47
N LYS A 28 -9.84 -19.07 3.10
CA LYS A 28 -9.35 -18.75 4.42
C LYS A 28 -8.01 -18.04 4.19
N ALA A 29 -7.98 -16.74 4.48
CA ALA A 29 -6.72 -16.03 4.58
C ALA A 29 -5.79 -16.85 5.48
N ASP A 30 -4.56 -17.06 5.04
CA ASP A 30 -3.55 -17.60 5.95
C ASP A 30 -3.48 -16.63 7.14
N PRO A 31 -3.87 -17.04 8.35
CA PRO A 31 -3.87 -16.15 9.50
C PRO A 31 -2.46 -15.67 9.87
N ASN A 32 -1.42 -16.32 9.32
CA ASN A 32 -0.03 -15.96 9.50
C ASN A 32 0.53 -15.14 8.33
N ALA A 33 -0.28 -14.83 7.31
CA ALA A 33 0.19 -14.02 6.19
C ALA A 33 0.43 -12.59 6.65
N ASP A 34 1.65 -12.13 6.50
CA ASP A 34 2.02 -10.73 6.71
C ASP A 34 1.81 -9.98 5.39
N PHE A 35 0.82 -9.11 5.35
CA PHE A 35 0.50 -8.30 4.18
C PHE A 35 1.32 -7.00 4.09
N PHE A 36 2.13 -6.70 5.09
CA PHE A 36 3.06 -5.58 5.05
C PHE A 36 4.33 -5.91 5.83
N PRO A 37 5.15 -6.84 5.32
CA PRO A 37 6.35 -7.28 6.02
C PRO A 37 7.37 -6.14 6.06
N LEU A 38 7.78 -5.74 7.27
CA LEU A 38 8.75 -4.68 7.50
C LEU A 38 10.00 -5.25 8.16
N LYS A 39 10.76 -6.06 7.42
CA LYS A 39 12.03 -6.60 7.89
C LYS A 39 13.20 -5.75 7.39
N THR A 40 14.20 -5.51 8.22
CA THR A 40 15.41 -4.77 7.85
C THR A 40 16.00 -5.29 6.53
N ASP A 41 16.48 -4.38 5.71
CA ASP A 41 17.04 -4.61 4.36
C ASP A 41 16.06 -5.11 3.28
N MET A 42 14.76 -5.19 3.56
CA MET A 42 13.78 -5.39 2.49
C MET A 42 13.72 -4.16 1.59
N VAL A 43 13.59 -4.40 0.29
CA VAL A 43 13.54 -3.34 -0.72
C VAL A 43 12.40 -3.60 -1.69
N TRP A 44 11.60 -2.57 -1.94
CA TRP A 44 10.58 -2.54 -2.98
C TRP A 44 10.92 -1.45 -3.98
N THR A 45 10.83 -1.73 -5.26
CA THR A 45 10.93 -0.71 -6.31
C THR A 45 9.63 -0.70 -7.10
N TYR A 46 9.06 0.48 -7.23
CA TYR A 46 7.81 0.71 -7.92
C TYR A 46 8.04 1.58 -9.15
N ARG A 47 7.24 1.34 -10.18
CA ARG A 47 7.03 2.27 -11.28
C ARG A 47 5.75 3.04 -11.02
N VAL A 48 5.82 4.35 -11.07
CA VAL A 48 4.69 5.26 -10.95
C VAL A 48 4.39 5.87 -12.31
N ASN A 49 3.14 5.77 -12.74
CA ASN A 49 2.60 6.47 -13.90
C ASN A 49 1.57 7.46 -13.39
N SER A 50 1.92 8.75 -13.36
CA SER A 50 1.05 9.81 -12.86
C SER A 50 0.57 10.70 -14.00
N LYS A 51 -0.72 10.61 -14.31
CA LYS A 51 -1.36 11.47 -15.32
C LYS A 51 -1.50 12.90 -14.82
N SER A 52 -1.67 13.09 -13.53
CA SER A 52 -1.77 14.42 -12.92
C SER A 52 -0.45 15.19 -13.02
N GLN A 53 0.67 14.52 -12.85
CA GLN A 53 2.00 15.11 -12.98
C GLN A 53 2.55 15.01 -14.42
N ARG A 54 1.87 14.28 -15.30
CA ARG A 54 2.34 13.95 -16.66
C ARG A 54 3.75 13.34 -16.66
N ALA A 55 4.04 12.52 -15.67
CA ALA A 55 5.35 11.96 -15.43
C ALA A 55 5.29 10.46 -15.15
N ASN A 56 6.34 9.76 -15.58
CA ASN A 56 6.65 8.41 -15.17
C ASN A 56 7.93 8.47 -14.35
N TYR A 57 7.92 7.86 -13.17
CA TYR A 57 9.10 7.82 -12.30
C TYR A 57 9.14 6.51 -11.52
N ALA A 58 10.25 6.27 -10.85
CA ALA A 58 10.39 5.15 -9.93
C ALA A 58 10.44 5.63 -8.48
N VAL A 59 9.90 4.81 -7.59
CA VAL A 59 10.00 4.97 -6.14
C VAL A 59 10.64 3.71 -5.60
N THR A 60 11.61 3.85 -4.71
CA THR A 60 12.25 2.73 -4.03
C THR A 60 12.12 2.93 -2.53
N ASP A 61 11.51 1.96 -1.86
CA ASP A 61 11.38 1.89 -0.41
C ASP A 61 12.38 0.88 0.13
N ARG A 62 13.14 1.26 1.14
CA ARG A 62 14.09 0.40 1.83
C ARG A 62 13.88 0.44 3.33
N VAL A 63 13.72 -0.72 3.95
CA VAL A 63 13.63 -0.83 5.40
C VAL A 63 15.02 -0.74 6.02
N ILE A 64 15.23 0.29 6.84
CA ILE A 64 16.49 0.51 7.55
C ILE A 64 16.54 -0.24 8.88
N GLY A 65 15.38 -0.40 9.50
CA GLY A 65 15.23 -1.08 10.78
C GLY A 65 14.72 -0.18 11.91
N MET A 66 14.68 -0.73 13.11
CA MET A 66 14.25 0.00 14.31
C MET A 66 15.29 1.04 14.70
N GLN A 67 14.84 2.29 14.86
CA GLN A 67 15.70 3.40 15.26
C GLN A 67 15.02 4.27 16.33
N TYR A 68 15.81 4.75 17.28
CA TYR A 68 15.40 5.86 18.15
C TYR A 68 15.58 7.18 17.41
N VAL A 69 14.52 7.97 17.32
CA VAL A 69 14.51 9.27 16.64
C VAL A 69 14.45 10.38 17.68
N PRO A 70 15.61 10.99 18.03
CA PRO A 70 15.70 11.98 19.13
C PRO A 70 14.79 13.19 18.95
N ALA A 71 14.66 13.67 17.70
CA ALA A 71 13.83 14.83 17.38
C ALA A 71 12.34 14.61 17.67
N LEU A 72 11.88 13.37 17.64
CA LEU A 72 10.48 12.97 17.90
C LEU A 72 10.32 12.28 19.26
N LYS A 73 11.43 11.97 19.94
CA LYS A 73 11.48 11.21 21.22
C LYS A 73 10.76 9.88 21.15
N LEU A 74 10.85 9.19 20.03
CA LEU A 74 10.22 7.90 19.82
C LEU A 74 11.17 6.88 19.17
N THR A 75 10.86 5.60 19.32
CA THR A 75 11.50 4.52 18.60
C THR A 75 10.50 3.96 17.60
N GLY A 76 10.92 3.81 16.35
CA GLY A 76 10.08 3.26 15.29
C GLY A 76 10.90 2.59 14.20
N LEU A 77 10.22 1.89 13.33
CA LEU A 77 10.84 1.25 12.18
C LEU A 77 10.95 2.27 11.05
N VAL A 78 12.18 2.55 10.63
CA VAL A 78 12.47 3.56 9.60
C VAL A 78 12.52 2.89 8.23
N VAL A 79 11.81 3.50 7.28
CA VAL A 79 11.87 3.19 5.85
C VAL A 79 12.35 4.43 5.12
N GLU A 80 13.34 4.26 4.26
CA GLU A 80 13.79 5.28 3.33
C GLU A 80 13.04 5.15 2.01
N GLU A 81 12.33 6.19 1.62
CA GLU A 81 11.63 6.30 0.35
C GLU A 81 12.44 7.20 -0.60
N PHE A 82 12.88 6.67 -1.72
CA PHE A 82 13.67 7.38 -2.73
C PHE A 82 12.87 7.56 -4.02
N TYR A 83 12.75 8.81 -4.49
CA TYR A 83 12.10 9.16 -5.75
C TYR A 83 13.15 9.44 -6.83
N ASN A 84 13.04 8.75 -7.96
CA ASN A 84 13.85 9.00 -9.14
C ASN A 84 13.27 10.18 -9.96
N LEU A 85 13.06 11.32 -9.33
CA LEU A 85 12.71 12.58 -9.98
C LEU A 85 13.86 13.57 -9.79
N ASP A 86 14.13 14.43 -10.78
CA ASP A 86 15.31 15.30 -10.90
C ASP A 86 15.65 16.20 -9.69
N ARG A 87 14.91 16.20 -8.63
CA ARG A 87 15.17 16.94 -7.38
C ARG A 87 14.54 16.29 -6.16
N ALA A 88 14.02 15.11 -6.29
CA ALA A 88 13.40 14.42 -5.18
C ALA A 88 14.49 13.76 -4.34
N GLY A 89 14.60 14.21 -3.13
CA GLY A 89 15.50 13.62 -2.16
C GLY A 89 14.95 12.35 -1.55
N LEU A 90 15.77 11.74 -0.74
CA LEU A 90 15.41 10.68 0.17
C LEU A 90 14.41 11.21 1.20
N ARG A 91 13.34 10.47 1.46
CA ARG A 91 12.32 10.80 2.45
C ARG A 91 12.22 9.69 3.48
N PRO A 92 12.30 9.99 4.77
CA PRO A 92 12.09 8.99 5.80
C PRO A 92 10.59 8.84 6.09
N ILE A 93 10.19 7.60 6.29
CA ILE A 93 8.90 7.22 6.83
C ILE A 93 9.16 6.41 8.09
N ILE A 94 8.42 6.68 9.15
CA ILE A 94 8.50 5.90 10.38
C ILE A 94 7.21 5.12 10.53
N TYR A 95 7.34 3.83 10.81
CA TYR A 95 6.22 2.98 11.17
C TYR A 95 6.26 2.64 12.65
N LEU A 96 5.10 2.76 13.30
CA LEU A 96 4.89 2.46 14.71
C LEU A 96 3.76 1.46 14.83
N ASP A 97 3.90 0.50 15.73
CA ASP A 97 2.79 -0.34 16.18
C ASP A 97 2.10 0.41 17.33
N GLN A 98 0.90 0.91 17.07
CA GLN A 98 0.20 1.77 18.00
C GLN A 98 -1.32 1.61 17.91
N GLY A 99 -1.94 1.31 19.05
CA GLY A 99 -3.40 1.27 19.14
C GLY A 99 -4.09 0.24 18.25
N GLY A 100 -3.42 -0.88 17.93
CA GLY A 100 -3.94 -1.93 17.04
C GLY A 100 -3.85 -1.58 15.56
N PHE A 101 -2.99 -0.61 15.21
CA PHE A 101 -2.66 -0.21 13.87
C PHE A 101 -1.16 -0.11 13.67
N LEU A 102 -0.72 -0.43 12.45
CA LEU A 102 0.55 0.06 11.95
C LEU A 102 0.35 1.54 11.57
N THR A 103 0.90 2.44 12.38
CA THR A 103 0.80 3.87 12.19
C THR A 103 1.98 4.35 11.38
N ARG A 104 1.72 5.13 10.33
CA ARG A 104 2.73 5.74 9.45
C ARG A 104 2.92 7.20 9.83
N LEU A 105 4.17 7.61 10.06
CA LEU A 105 4.56 9.02 10.17
C LEU A 105 5.37 9.40 8.93
N SER A 106 4.97 10.50 8.30
CA SER A 106 5.65 11.09 7.14
C SER A 106 5.80 12.61 7.31
N GLY A 107 6.27 13.30 6.27
CA GLY A 107 6.50 14.74 6.35
C GLY A 107 7.67 15.12 7.26
N LEU A 108 8.73 14.32 7.25
CA LEU A 108 9.90 14.47 8.09
C LEU A 108 11.08 15.02 7.28
N ASP A 109 11.84 15.94 7.89
CA ASP A 109 13.12 16.41 7.34
C ASP A 109 14.20 15.36 7.54
N TYR A 110 14.98 15.12 6.48
CA TYR A 110 16.03 14.13 6.44
C TYR A 110 17.33 14.72 5.91
N VAL A 111 18.32 14.82 6.77
CA VAL A 111 19.63 15.38 6.44
C VAL A 111 20.71 14.40 6.88
N GLU A 112 21.63 14.08 5.99
CA GLU A 112 22.75 13.16 6.25
C GLU A 112 22.30 11.83 6.90
N HIS A 113 21.24 11.22 6.35
CA HIS A 113 20.63 9.99 6.87
C HIS A 113 20.14 10.08 8.32
N ARG A 114 19.78 11.30 8.76
CA ARG A 114 19.21 11.53 10.09
C ARG A 114 17.91 12.30 10.01
N ILE A 115 16.92 11.82 10.74
CA ILE A 115 15.64 12.51 10.87
C ILE A 115 15.84 13.71 11.81
N GLN A 116 15.61 14.91 11.29
CA GLN A 116 15.77 16.18 12.03
C GLN A 116 14.49 16.59 12.75
N GLY A 117 13.35 16.07 12.32
CA GLY A 117 12.05 16.39 12.87
C GLY A 117 11.00 16.58 11.77
N PRO A 118 9.83 17.10 12.12
CA PRO A 118 8.80 17.41 11.13
C PRO A 118 9.24 18.55 10.20
N ALA A 119 9.17 18.33 8.89
CA ALA A 119 9.58 19.29 7.85
C ALA A 119 8.87 20.65 7.95
N TRP A 120 7.63 20.65 8.47
CA TRP A 120 6.78 21.82 8.58
C TRP A 120 6.27 22.05 10.01
N GLY A 121 7.05 21.64 11.02
CA GLY A 121 6.67 21.74 12.43
C GLY A 121 5.66 20.67 12.89
N ARG A 122 5.19 19.82 12.01
CA ARG A 122 4.27 18.72 12.31
C ARG A 122 4.48 17.55 11.35
N SER A 123 4.63 16.35 11.90
CA SER A 123 4.57 15.12 11.12
C SER A 123 3.12 14.78 10.75
N GLU A 124 2.94 14.08 9.63
CA GLU A 124 1.68 13.49 9.26
C GLU A 124 1.60 12.10 9.91
N GLU A 125 0.60 11.91 10.75
CA GLU A 125 0.32 10.64 11.42
C GLU A 125 -0.91 10.00 10.78
N GLN A 126 -0.78 8.75 10.37
CA GLN A 126 -1.83 8.02 9.69
C GLN A 126 -1.92 6.59 10.24
N ASN A 127 -3.11 6.16 10.67
CA ASN A 127 -3.40 4.75 10.88
C ASN A 127 -3.40 4.04 9.52
N PHE A 128 -2.23 3.49 9.15
CA PHE A 128 -1.97 2.99 7.81
C PHE A 128 -2.67 1.67 7.55
N LEU A 129 -2.36 0.65 8.37
CA LEU A 129 -2.98 -0.66 8.29
C LEU A 129 -3.40 -1.13 9.68
N PRO A 130 -4.56 -1.77 9.84
CA PRO A 130 -4.88 -2.50 11.06
C PRO A 130 -3.90 -3.64 11.30
N GLU A 131 -3.50 -3.87 12.56
CA GLU A 131 -2.66 -5.00 12.96
C GLU A 131 -3.25 -6.35 12.50
N HIS A 132 -4.59 -6.46 12.57
CA HIS A 132 -5.31 -7.61 12.05
C HIS A 132 -6.27 -7.16 10.95
N LEU A 133 -5.99 -7.54 9.73
CA LEU A 133 -6.88 -7.33 8.60
C LEU A 133 -7.99 -8.38 8.64
N THR A 134 -9.23 -7.92 8.69
CA THR A 134 -10.43 -8.75 8.57
C THR A 134 -11.27 -8.28 7.39
N PRO A 135 -12.13 -9.14 6.82
CA PRO A 135 -13.06 -8.74 5.77
C PRO A 135 -13.92 -7.56 6.24
N ASP A 136 -14.19 -6.64 5.32
CA ASP A 136 -15.07 -5.48 5.53
C ASP A 136 -14.68 -4.56 6.71
N ARG A 137 -13.43 -4.66 7.19
CA ARG A 137 -12.96 -3.73 8.23
C ARG A 137 -12.85 -2.32 7.66
N GLU A 138 -13.44 -1.37 8.37
CA GLU A 138 -13.41 0.04 8.03
C GLU A 138 -12.65 0.84 9.09
N TRP A 139 -11.88 1.83 8.64
CA TRP A 139 -11.23 2.82 9.51
C TRP A 139 -11.12 4.16 8.81
N LYS A 140 -10.83 5.22 9.59
CA LYS A 140 -10.77 6.59 9.08
C LYS A 140 -9.53 7.30 9.59
N ASN A 141 -9.02 8.19 8.76
CA ASN A 141 -7.97 9.14 9.09
C ASN A 141 -8.40 10.55 8.73
N THR A 142 -7.89 11.53 9.48
CA THR A 142 -7.88 12.93 9.07
C THR A 142 -6.43 13.37 9.04
N LEU A 143 -5.96 13.75 7.86
CA LEU A 143 -4.62 14.22 7.65
C LEU A 143 -4.65 15.74 7.48
N PHE A 144 -3.62 16.39 8.01
CA PHE A 144 -3.42 17.83 7.85
C PHE A 144 -2.06 18.06 7.18
N PRO A 145 -1.93 17.67 5.90
CA PRO A 145 -0.67 17.83 5.20
C PRO A 145 -0.27 19.30 5.21
N TYR A 146 0.99 19.55 5.54
CA TYR A 146 1.60 20.88 5.60
C TYR A 146 1.09 21.81 6.72
N GLY A 147 0.37 21.31 7.73
CA GLY A 147 -0.10 22.11 8.84
C GLY A 147 -1.17 23.15 8.45
N LYS A 148 -1.42 24.14 9.31
CA LYS A 148 -2.37 25.22 9.02
C LYS A 148 -1.70 26.39 8.29
N LEU A 149 -0.90 26.12 7.28
CA LEU A 149 -0.34 27.17 6.43
C LEU A 149 -1.42 27.74 5.52
N PRO A 150 -1.34 29.03 5.15
CA PRO A 150 -2.24 29.58 4.12
C PRO A 150 -2.13 28.75 2.85
N GLY A 151 -3.25 28.20 2.40
CA GLY A 151 -3.28 27.30 1.25
C GLY A 151 -3.16 25.80 1.57
N SER A 152 -3.04 25.41 2.85
CA SER A 152 -3.13 24.01 3.25
C SER A 152 -4.55 23.44 3.05
N PHE A 153 -4.64 22.15 2.88
CA PHE A 153 -5.90 21.43 2.78
C PHE A 153 -5.97 20.33 3.83
N ASP A 154 -7.17 20.01 4.25
CA ASP A 154 -7.46 18.87 5.09
C ASP A 154 -7.82 17.68 4.22
N VAL A 155 -7.37 16.49 4.59
CA VAL A 155 -7.71 15.26 3.88
C VAL A 155 -8.40 14.32 4.85
N THR A 156 -9.65 13.99 4.55
CA THR A 156 -10.36 12.92 5.25
C THR A 156 -10.31 11.66 4.42
N GLN A 157 -9.84 10.58 5.02
CA GLN A 157 -9.76 9.28 4.37
C GLN A 157 -10.66 8.28 5.08
N SER A 158 -11.40 7.48 4.31
CA SER A 158 -12.08 6.28 4.77
C SER A 158 -11.54 5.08 4.01
N HIS A 159 -11.21 4.05 4.75
CA HIS A 159 -10.61 2.82 4.22
C HIS A 159 -11.55 1.66 4.45
N LYS A 160 -11.55 0.72 3.51
CA LYS A 160 -12.25 -0.56 3.64
C LYS A 160 -11.42 -1.69 3.06
N SER A 161 -11.27 -2.78 3.82
CA SER A 161 -10.57 -3.98 3.38
C SER A 161 -11.53 -4.96 2.69
N TYR A 162 -11.08 -5.53 1.58
CA TYR A 162 -11.74 -6.58 0.84
C TYR A 162 -10.84 -7.80 0.82
N MET A 163 -11.26 -8.83 1.56
CA MET A 163 -10.48 -10.06 1.70
C MET A 163 -10.82 -11.10 0.63
N GLU A 164 -11.52 -10.69 -0.42
CA GLU A 164 -11.70 -11.55 -1.59
C GLU A 164 -10.34 -11.77 -2.26
N PRO A 165 -9.91 -13.03 -2.43
CA PRO A 165 -8.61 -13.30 -3.02
C PRO A 165 -8.59 -12.80 -4.44
N ALA A 166 -7.63 -11.97 -4.74
CA ALA A 166 -7.39 -11.47 -6.09
C ALA A 166 -6.00 -11.90 -6.55
N ASP A 167 -5.92 -12.31 -7.81
CA ASP A 167 -4.64 -12.52 -8.46
C ASP A 167 -4.23 -11.22 -9.16
N VAL A 168 -3.02 -10.76 -8.88
CA VAL A 168 -2.51 -9.49 -9.39
C VAL A 168 -1.23 -9.73 -10.19
N THR A 169 -1.22 -9.26 -11.43
CA THR A 169 -0.02 -9.29 -12.29
C THR A 169 0.53 -7.88 -12.43
N VAL A 170 1.80 -7.73 -12.11
CA VAL A 170 2.59 -6.49 -12.23
C VAL A 170 3.96 -6.82 -12.82
N PRO A 171 4.82 -5.85 -13.19
CA PRO A 171 6.13 -6.14 -13.77
C PRO A 171 7.03 -7.04 -12.92
N ALA A 172 6.91 -7.01 -11.59
CA ALA A 172 7.66 -7.89 -10.69
C ALA A 172 7.22 -9.36 -10.74
N GLY A 173 6.01 -9.65 -11.27
CA GLY A 173 5.51 -11.02 -11.37
C GLY A 173 4.00 -11.14 -11.18
N HIS A 174 3.59 -12.39 -10.94
CA HIS A 174 2.19 -12.75 -10.67
C HIS A 174 2.04 -13.12 -9.20
N PHE A 175 1.19 -12.39 -8.50
CA PHE A 175 0.93 -12.55 -7.07
C PHE A 175 -0.47 -13.09 -6.84
N ARG A 176 -0.59 -14.12 -6.02
CA ARG A 176 -1.86 -14.78 -5.69
C ARG A 176 -2.33 -14.39 -4.30
N ASN A 177 -3.63 -14.52 -4.09
CA ASN A 177 -4.25 -14.28 -2.79
C ASN A 177 -3.97 -12.85 -2.25
N CYS A 178 -3.88 -11.88 -3.14
CA CYS A 178 -3.78 -10.48 -2.75
C CYS A 178 -5.08 -10.02 -2.08
N ILE A 179 -4.96 -9.20 -1.05
CA ILE A 179 -6.09 -8.46 -0.51
C ILE A 179 -6.15 -7.08 -1.15
N ARG A 180 -7.35 -6.51 -1.19
CA ARG A 180 -7.57 -5.15 -1.67
C ARG A 180 -8.02 -4.25 -0.54
N ILE A 181 -7.44 -3.05 -0.47
CA ILE A 181 -7.90 -1.96 0.38
C ILE A 181 -8.38 -0.83 -0.52
N GLU A 182 -9.63 -0.42 -0.35
CA GLU A 182 -10.18 0.78 -0.99
C GLU A 182 -10.06 1.94 -0.02
N THR A 183 -9.45 3.04 -0.47
CA THR A 183 -9.35 4.29 0.29
C THR A 183 -10.08 5.38 -0.48
N ARG A 184 -11.08 6.00 0.16
CA ARG A 184 -11.75 7.20 -0.34
C ARG A 184 -11.20 8.40 0.38
N ALA A 185 -10.55 9.29 -0.36
CA ALA A 185 -9.96 10.51 0.14
C ALA A 185 -10.75 11.73 -0.33
N HIS A 186 -11.13 12.57 0.61
CA HIS A 186 -11.79 13.85 0.38
C HIS A 186 -10.82 14.97 0.78
N TYR A 187 -10.53 15.86 -0.17
CA TYR A 187 -9.63 17.00 0.00
C TYR A 187 -10.46 18.27 0.11
N GLU A 188 -10.29 19.00 1.21
CA GLU A 188 -11.01 20.24 1.49
C GLU A 188 -10.04 21.36 1.83
N GLY A 189 -10.19 22.52 1.21
CA GLY A 189 -9.34 23.70 1.48
C GLY A 189 -8.20 23.91 0.49
N GLY A 190 -7.19 24.68 0.90
CA GLY A 190 -5.98 24.96 0.12
C GLY A 190 -6.14 26.00 -0.99
N ALA A 191 -5.16 26.05 -1.89
CA ALA A 191 -5.24 26.90 -3.09
C ALA A 191 -6.46 26.58 -3.97
N TYR A 192 -6.96 25.36 -3.84
CA TYR A 192 -8.17 24.89 -4.51
C TYR A 192 -9.46 25.35 -3.83
N ALA A 193 -9.41 25.79 -2.57
CA ALA A 193 -10.58 26.29 -1.84
C ALA A 193 -11.19 27.53 -2.51
N GLN A 194 -10.36 28.37 -3.12
CA GLN A 194 -10.83 29.52 -3.89
C GLN A 194 -11.62 29.12 -5.13
N GLN A 195 -11.38 27.92 -5.65
CA GLN A 195 -12.11 27.35 -6.79
C GLN A 195 -13.29 26.47 -6.37
N LYS A 196 -13.55 26.31 -5.05
CA LYS A 196 -14.59 25.40 -4.49
C LYS A 196 -14.55 23.98 -5.09
N GLN A 197 -13.40 23.53 -5.52
CA GLN A 197 -13.26 22.19 -6.04
C GLN A 197 -12.92 21.25 -4.88
N ASN A 198 -13.93 20.61 -4.34
CA ASN A 198 -13.73 19.45 -3.49
C ASN A 198 -13.18 18.33 -4.39
N LEU A 199 -11.94 17.93 -4.16
CA LEU A 199 -11.34 16.83 -4.89
C LEU A 199 -11.60 15.53 -4.13
N ASN A 200 -12.30 14.61 -4.78
CA ASN A 200 -12.46 13.25 -4.29
C ASN A 200 -11.54 12.32 -5.09
N LEU A 201 -10.77 11.52 -4.40
CA LEU A 201 -9.97 10.46 -4.99
C LEU A 201 -10.35 9.12 -4.37
N THR A 202 -10.30 8.07 -5.17
CA THR A 202 -10.41 6.70 -4.68
C THR A 202 -9.12 5.99 -5.04
N TYR A 203 -8.50 5.34 -4.05
CA TYR A 203 -7.33 4.50 -4.23
C TYR A 203 -7.75 3.04 -4.04
N GLU A 204 -7.22 2.18 -4.86
CA GLU A 204 -7.29 0.74 -4.67
C GLU A 204 -5.85 0.23 -4.52
N ASP A 205 -5.56 -0.32 -3.35
CA ASP A 205 -4.26 -0.88 -2.99
C ASP A 205 -4.35 -2.38 -2.90
N TRP A 206 -3.46 -3.11 -3.60
CA TRP A 206 -3.37 -4.56 -3.54
C TRP A 206 -2.10 -4.97 -2.80
N TYR A 207 -2.28 -5.76 -1.76
CA TYR A 207 -1.20 -6.30 -0.93
C TYR A 207 -1.11 -7.81 -1.12
N ALA A 208 0.09 -8.28 -1.46
CA ALA A 208 0.38 -9.71 -1.58
C ALA A 208 0.93 -10.26 -0.26
N PRO A 209 0.57 -11.52 0.10
CA PRO A 209 1.07 -12.17 1.31
C PRO A 209 2.61 -12.22 1.32
N ASN A 210 3.23 -11.80 2.43
CA ASN A 210 4.68 -11.80 2.66
C ASN A 210 5.51 -10.96 1.66
N VAL A 211 4.85 -10.12 0.88
CA VAL A 211 5.48 -9.21 -0.08
C VAL A 211 5.16 -7.75 0.25
N GLY A 212 3.91 -7.46 0.59
CA GLY A 212 3.45 -6.09 0.79
C GLY A 212 2.68 -5.53 -0.39
N LEU A 213 2.72 -4.22 -0.56
CA LEU A 213 2.04 -3.52 -1.65
C LEU A 213 2.60 -3.95 -3.01
N VAL A 214 1.74 -4.40 -3.92
CA VAL A 214 2.12 -4.79 -5.28
C VAL A 214 1.56 -3.85 -6.33
N ARG A 215 0.40 -3.24 -6.07
CA ARG A 215 -0.22 -2.28 -6.98
C ARG A 215 -1.09 -1.28 -6.24
N THR A 216 -1.05 -0.01 -6.66
CA THR A 216 -2.04 1.02 -6.34
C THR A 216 -2.61 1.58 -7.64
N VAL A 217 -3.92 1.85 -7.65
CA VAL A 217 -4.55 2.66 -8.70
C VAL A 217 -5.36 3.75 -8.04
N ALA A 218 -5.12 5.00 -8.44
CA ALA A 218 -5.87 6.15 -7.99
C ALA A 218 -6.84 6.62 -9.09
N TYR A 219 -8.08 6.87 -8.71
CA TYR A 219 -9.14 7.34 -9.58
C TYR A 219 -9.68 8.69 -9.11
N GLN A 220 -10.05 9.55 -10.03
CA GLN A 220 -10.80 10.76 -9.70
C GLN A 220 -12.27 10.40 -9.45
N GLY A 221 -12.77 10.73 -8.28
CA GLY A 221 -14.13 10.35 -7.85
C GLY A 221 -14.14 8.88 -7.34
N GLY A 222 -14.95 8.03 -7.96
CA GLY A 222 -15.09 6.61 -7.59
C GLY A 222 -14.21 5.68 -8.42
N PRO A 223 -14.26 4.34 -8.15
CA PRO A 223 -13.46 3.33 -8.86
C PRO A 223 -13.71 3.27 -10.38
N ASN A 224 -14.84 3.81 -10.84
CA ASN A 224 -15.19 3.91 -12.26
C ASN A 224 -14.79 5.26 -12.87
N GLY A 225 -14.13 6.12 -12.11
CA GLY A 225 -13.64 7.41 -12.57
C GLY A 225 -12.39 7.30 -13.44
N PRO A 226 -11.92 8.44 -13.99
CA PRO A 226 -10.67 8.46 -14.73
C PRO A 226 -9.49 8.04 -13.83
N GLU A 227 -8.67 7.11 -14.30
CA GLU A 227 -7.41 6.76 -13.64
C GLU A 227 -6.47 7.98 -13.64
N MET A 228 -6.01 8.36 -12.47
CA MET A 228 -5.10 9.49 -12.25
C MET A 228 -3.67 9.07 -12.05
N GLU A 229 -3.47 7.94 -11.38
CA GLU A 229 -2.15 7.41 -11.07
C GLU A 229 -2.20 5.89 -10.95
N ARG A 230 -1.09 5.26 -11.34
CA ARG A 230 -0.87 3.83 -11.16
C ARG A 230 0.54 3.61 -10.64
N VAL A 231 0.63 2.86 -9.56
CA VAL A 231 1.88 2.38 -8.95
C VAL A 231 1.93 0.87 -9.09
N GLU A 232 3.02 0.34 -9.60
CA GLU A 232 3.19 -1.11 -9.80
C GLU A 232 4.57 -1.55 -9.33
N LEU A 233 4.61 -2.61 -8.56
CA LEU A 233 5.85 -3.25 -8.14
C LEU A 233 6.63 -3.76 -9.36
N THR A 234 7.89 -3.34 -9.48
CA THR A 234 8.81 -3.77 -10.54
C THR A 234 9.90 -4.69 -10.02
N ARG A 235 10.23 -4.58 -8.74
CA ARG A 235 11.25 -5.40 -8.07
C ARG A 235 10.95 -5.50 -6.59
N PHE A 236 11.18 -6.69 -6.05
CA PHE A 236 11.12 -6.96 -4.61
C PHE A 236 12.33 -7.78 -4.20
N GLU A 237 13.01 -7.35 -3.14
CA GLU A 237 14.12 -8.04 -2.55
C GLU A 237 13.78 -8.35 -1.10
N ALA A 238 13.55 -9.62 -0.81
CA ALA A 238 13.42 -10.10 0.56
C ALA A 238 14.81 -10.31 1.16
N VAL A 239 14.92 -10.13 2.46
CA VAL A 239 16.14 -10.51 3.18
C VAL A 239 16.37 -12.01 3.02
N SER A 240 17.52 -12.38 2.49
CA SER A 240 17.94 -13.77 2.52
C SER A 240 18.31 -14.12 3.97
N ASP A 241 17.65 -15.11 4.57
CA ASP A 241 18.01 -15.65 5.89
C ASP A 241 19.43 -16.28 5.95
N LYS A 242 20.14 -16.22 4.83
CA LYS A 242 21.56 -16.54 4.74
C LYS A 242 22.42 -15.29 4.98
N ALA A 243 22.33 -14.70 6.17
CA ALA A 243 23.43 -13.87 6.65
C ALA A 243 24.66 -14.79 6.76
N ALA A 244 25.63 -14.57 5.89
CA ALA A 244 26.93 -15.21 6.03
C ALA A 244 27.44 -14.90 7.44
N PRO A 245 28.04 -15.90 8.17
CA PRO A 245 28.59 -15.63 9.48
C PRO A 245 29.60 -14.50 9.35
N VAL A 246 29.37 -13.41 10.06
CA VAL A 246 30.31 -12.29 10.16
C VAL A 246 31.56 -12.87 10.83
N THR A 247 32.60 -13.10 10.02
CA THR A 247 33.92 -13.46 10.56
C THR A 247 34.38 -12.27 11.38
N PRO A 248 34.61 -12.44 12.69
CA PRO A 248 35.09 -11.34 13.51
C PRO A 248 36.43 -10.84 12.91
N PRO A 249 36.68 -9.51 12.92
CA PRO A 249 37.95 -8.98 12.43
C PRO A 249 39.08 -9.64 13.20
N ALA A 250 40.07 -10.14 12.46
CA ALA A 250 41.27 -10.78 13.02
C ALA A 250 41.89 -9.84 14.06
N THR A 251 42.03 -10.33 15.28
CA THR A 251 42.69 -9.60 16.36
C THR A 251 44.12 -9.29 15.94
N VAL A 252 44.43 -8.03 15.72
CA VAL A 252 45.79 -7.57 15.44
C VAL A 252 46.65 -7.87 16.69
N PRO A 253 47.74 -8.64 16.60
CA PRO A 253 48.59 -8.86 17.75
C PRO A 253 49.25 -7.55 18.20
N PRO A 254 49.48 -7.35 19.51
CA PRO A 254 50.11 -6.17 20.03
C PRO A 254 51.52 -6.01 19.45
N GLN A 255 51.82 -4.85 18.87
CA GLN A 255 53.15 -4.49 18.46
C GLN A 255 53.98 -4.30 19.71
N THR A 256 54.96 -5.17 19.89
CA THR A 256 56.04 -5.00 20.90
C THR A 256 57.00 -3.94 20.39
N ASN A 257 56.94 -2.75 21.01
CA ASN A 257 57.99 -1.74 20.84
C ASN A 257 59.25 -2.22 21.56
N SER A 258 60.31 -2.39 20.81
CA SER A 258 61.71 -2.54 21.29
C SER A 258 62.45 -1.24 21.04
#